data_b43f5886e083ce545ec3e88324a440ab
#
_entry.id   b43f5886e083ce545ec3e88324a440ab
#
_cell.length_a   1.000
_cell.length_b   1.000
_cell.length_c   1.000
_cell.angle_alpha   90.00
_cell.angle_beta   90.00
_cell.angle_gamma   90.00
#
_symmetry.space_group_name_H-M   'P 1'
#
loop_
_entity.id
_entity.type
_entity.pdbx_description
1 polymer ?
#
loop_
_entity_poly.entity_id
_entity_poly.type
_entity_poly.pdbx_seq_one_letter_code
_entity_poly.pdbx_strand_id
1 'polypeptide(L)'
;MPDALVGLDVGTSGVKGVAIDADGRVLATATADYPLSRPQPGWSEQEPEDWWRAAEDCLARLPEGPVGFSGQMHGLVVLGADGSVLRPAILWNDQRTAVEAAEIEERVGLARLIELTGNRALTGFTAPKLLWLRRHEPGLYAQIRHILLPKDYVRYRLTGELAIDAADASGTVLFDVRRRVWSEEVCAALDIPLEWLPESHESTEIAGAGDQAAAALGVGIARPGPVSVVLGTSGVVFAALPAYTHDPQARLHVFCHAVPNTWHAMGVMLSAAGSAAWLRGVLGAGLAELDAEAEGWEPGTEGLLFAPYLAGERTPHPDPDARGAFTGLSARHDRGALWRAMLEGVAFGLRDSLELLRELGARPESGRISGGGARSELWLRIVASVLGLPLELTESEEGSAFGAALLAGVRAGVFADADDAVARCVRTRRRIEPEWDYDAGYARFRKLYPALSAVASP
;
A
#
# COMPACT_ATOMS: atom_id res chain seq x y z
N MET A 1 -27.21 -19.88 1.15
CA MET A 1 -26.02 -19.01 1.01
C MET A 1 -25.85 -18.31 2.36
N PRO A 2 -24.64 -17.99 2.78
CA PRO A 2 -24.47 -17.22 4.02
C PRO A 2 -25.15 -15.87 3.88
N ASP A 3 -25.73 -15.36 4.98
CA ASP A 3 -26.43 -14.08 5.00
C ASP A 3 -25.46 -12.88 5.01
N ALA A 4 -24.21 -13.13 5.41
CA ALA A 4 -23.15 -12.13 5.43
C ALA A 4 -21.80 -12.73 5.03
N LEU A 5 -20.92 -11.88 4.48
CA LEU A 5 -19.51 -12.12 4.21
C LEU A 5 -18.71 -11.13 5.04
N VAL A 6 -17.76 -11.59 5.81
CA VAL A 6 -17.01 -10.76 6.76
C VAL A 6 -15.59 -10.55 6.25
N GLY A 7 -15.11 -9.32 6.25
CA GLY A 7 -13.72 -8.99 6.01
C GLY A 7 -13.09 -8.31 7.22
N LEU A 8 -11.91 -8.74 7.60
CA LEU A 8 -11.09 -8.13 8.63
C LEU A 8 -9.86 -7.51 7.99
N ASP A 9 -9.53 -6.28 8.37
CA ASP A 9 -8.28 -5.60 8.02
C ASP A 9 -7.48 -5.31 9.28
N VAL A 10 -6.35 -5.99 9.43
CA VAL A 10 -5.42 -5.85 10.56
C VAL A 10 -4.44 -4.72 10.25
N GLY A 11 -4.85 -3.47 10.47
CA GLY A 11 -4.08 -2.28 10.16
C GLY A 11 -2.99 -1.95 11.18
N THR A 12 -2.34 -0.81 11.04
CA THR A 12 -1.30 -0.37 11.99
C THR A 12 -1.89 0.21 13.29
N SER A 13 -3.08 0.80 13.25
CA SER A 13 -3.69 1.47 14.41
C SER A 13 -4.80 0.65 15.07
N GLY A 14 -5.33 -0.37 14.38
CA GLY A 14 -6.46 -1.17 14.85
C GLY A 14 -6.93 -2.15 13.79
N VAL A 15 -7.86 -3.03 14.17
CA VAL A 15 -8.61 -3.88 13.26
C VAL A 15 -9.86 -3.15 12.81
N LYS A 16 -10.14 -3.20 11.51
CA LYS A 16 -11.42 -2.82 10.92
C LYS A 16 -12.09 -4.05 10.36
N GLY A 17 -13.32 -4.31 10.82
CA GLY A 17 -14.18 -5.36 10.31
C GLY A 17 -15.35 -4.79 9.51
N VAL A 18 -15.71 -5.46 8.42
CA VAL A 18 -16.90 -5.15 7.62
C VAL A 18 -17.67 -6.44 7.34
N ALA A 19 -18.99 -6.37 7.42
CA ALA A 19 -19.89 -7.42 6.94
C ALA A 19 -20.68 -6.90 5.74
N ILE A 20 -20.72 -7.67 4.66
CA ILE A 20 -21.46 -7.32 3.43
C ILE A 20 -22.44 -8.45 3.07
N ASP A 21 -23.49 -8.11 2.32
CA ASP A 21 -24.32 -9.11 1.65
C ASP A 21 -23.72 -9.55 0.30
N ALA A 22 -24.36 -10.50 -0.39
CA ALA A 22 -23.92 -11.04 -1.67
C ALA A 22 -23.99 -10.02 -2.83
N ASP A 23 -24.55 -8.84 -2.63
CA ASP A 23 -24.63 -7.73 -3.58
C ASP A 23 -23.66 -6.58 -3.21
N GLY A 24 -22.82 -6.79 -2.17
CA GLY A 24 -21.81 -5.82 -1.73
C GLY A 24 -22.34 -4.70 -0.84
N ARG A 25 -23.61 -4.77 -0.39
CA ARG A 25 -24.13 -3.78 0.56
C ARG A 25 -23.49 -4.00 1.93
N VAL A 26 -22.97 -2.95 2.53
CA VAL A 26 -22.44 -2.99 3.90
C VAL A 26 -23.59 -3.16 4.88
N LEU A 27 -23.57 -4.25 5.65
CA LEU A 27 -24.55 -4.61 6.68
C LEU A 27 -24.15 -4.07 8.04
N ALA A 28 -22.84 -4.16 8.37
CA ALA A 28 -22.27 -3.70 9.62
C ALA A 28 -20.78 -3.41 9.48
N THR A 29 -20.27 -2.55 10.35
CA THR A 29 -18.84 -2.28 10.53
C THR A 29 -18.46 -2.32 11.99
N ALA A 30 -17.23 -2.71 12.29
CA ALA A 30 -16.66 -2.69 13.62
C ALA A 30 -15.20 -2.24 13.56
N THR A 31 -14.74 -1.55 14.59
CA THR A 31 -13.34 -1.16 14.75
C THR A 31 -12.88 -1.40 16.17
N ALA A 32 -11.63 -1.82 16.34
CA ALA A 32 -10.99 -1.97 17.63
C ALA A 32 -9.52 -1.57 17.52
N ASP A 33 -9.12 -0.60 18.33
CA ASP A 33 -7.78 -0.03 18.31
C ASP A 33 -6.83 -0.80 19.24
N TYR A 34 -5.53 -0.69 18.98
CA TYR A 34 -4.46 -1.21 19.83
C TYR A 34 -3.24 -0.29 19.81
N PRO A 35 -2.36 -0.38 20.83
CA PRO A 35 -1.20 0.49 20.95
C PRO A 35 -0.14 0.18 19.88
N LEU A 36 0.63 1.21 19.53
CA LEU A 36 1.86 1.12 18.75
C LEU A 36 3.04 1.43 19.69
N SER A 37 3.95 0.48 19.87
CA SER A 37 5.17 0.66 20.63
C SER A 37 6.29 1.26 19.78
N ARG A 38 7.01 2.23 20.32
CA ARG A 38 8.20 2.84 19.73
C ARG A 38 9.34 2.82 20.74
N PRO A 39 9.98 1.65 20.96
CA PRO A 39 10.98 1.49 22.03
C PRO A 39 12.21 2.38 21.86
N GLN A 40 12.56 2.72 20.61
CA GLN A 40 13.69 3.59 20.26
C GLN A 40 13.32 4.45 19.04
N PRO A 41 14.05 5.54 18.77
CA PRO A 41 13.87 6.29 17.52
C PRO A 41 13.98 5.40 16.28
N GLY A 42 12.99 5.47 15.39
CA GLY A 42 12.91 4.64 14.19
C GLY A 42 12.42 3.21 14.39
N TRP A 43 12.19 2.76 15.64
CA TRP A 43 11.64 1.43 15.92
C TRP A 43 10.11 1.47 15.98
N SER A 44 9.48 0.37 15.55
CA SER A 44 8.02 0.23 15.53
C SER A 44 7.64 -1.23 15.76
N GLU A 45 6.97 -1.50 16.87
CA GLU A 45 6.63 -2.86 17.31
C GLU A 45 5.18 -2.94 17.80
N GLN A 46 4.58 -4.13 17.69
CA GLN A 46 3.26 -4.44 18.24
C GLN A 46 3.21 -5.87 18.79
N GLU A 47 2.38 -6.07 19.82
CA GLU A 47 2.08 -7.40 20.35
C GLU A 47 1.06 -8.10 19.42
N PRO A 48 1.39 -9.26 18.81
CA PRO A 48 0.45 -9.99 17.96
C PRO A 48 -0.85 -10.36 18.66
N GLU A 49 -0.82 -10.58 19.97
CA GLU A 49 -1.99 -10.87 20.77
C GLU A 49 -3.00 -9.72 20.82
N ASP A 50 -2.53 -8.47 20.71
CA ASP A 50 -3.44 -7.31 20.66
C ASP A 50 -4.24 -7.29 19.35
N TRP A 51 -3.62 -7.71 18.23
CA TRP A 51 -4.34 -7.87 16.96
C TRP A 51 -5.43 -8.93 17.05
N TRP A 52 -5.12 -10.07 17.69
CA TRP A 52 -6.09 -11.13 17.87
C TRP A 52 -7.28 -10.68 18.71
N ARG A 53 -7.04 -10.05 19.88
CA ARG A 53 -8.11 -9.52 20.73
C ARG A 53 -8.98 -8.50 20.01
N ALA A 54 -8.38 -7.61 19.25
CA ALA A 54 -9.12 -6.63 18.44
C ALA A 54 -9.95 -7.29 17.34
N ALA A 55 -9.42 -8.35 16.69
CA ALA A 55 -10.14 -9.12 15.70
C ALA A 55 -11.34 -9.88 16.33
N GLU A 56 -11.16 -10.53 17.50
CA GLU A 56 -12.24 -11.15 18.27
C GLU A 56 -13.35 -10.16 18.63
N ASP A 57 -12.97 -8.96 19.12
CA ASP A 57 -13.93 -7.91 19.46
C ASP A 57 -14.71 -7.43 18.21
N CYS A 58 -14.03 -7.28 17.08
CA CYS A 58 -14.71 -6.93 15.81
C CYS A 58 -15.67 -8.05 15.37
N LEU A 59 -15.23 -9.32 15.39
CA LEU A 59 -16.06 -10.47 15.00
C LEU A 59 -17.29 -10.61 15.89
N ALA A 60 -17.17 -10.38 17.20
CA ALA A 60 -18.30 -10.45 18.14
C ALA A 60 -19.40 -9.41 17.87
N ARG A 61 -19.07 -8.33 17.15
CA ARG A 61 -20.00 -7.23 16.80
C ARG A 61 -20.53 -7.28 15.37
N LEU A 62 -20.05 -8.22 14.57
CA LEU A 62 -20.45 -8.41 13.18
C LEU A 62 -21.38 -9.60 13.03
N PRO A 63 -22.27 -9.63 12.01
CA PRO A 63 -23.01 -10.83 11.64
C PRO A 63 -22.10 -12.02 11.38
N GLU A 64 -22.53 -13.22 11.75
CA GLU A 64 -21.80 -14.46 11.47
C GLU A 64 -21.74 -14.74 9.96
N GLY A 65 -20.58 -15.17 9.47
CA GLY A 65 -20.35 -15.50 8.07
C GLY A 65 -18.93 -15.96 7.78
N PRO A 66 -18.64 -16.40 6.55
CA PRO A 66 -17.26 -16.63 6.10
C PRO A 66 -16.39 -15.41 6.31
N VAL A 67 -15.17 -15.61 6.84
CA VAL A 67 -14.23 -14.53 7.18
C VAL A 67 -13.07 -14.52 6.19
N GLY A 68 -12.77 -13.34 5.65
CA GLY A 68 -11.56 -13.06 4.89
C GLY A 68 -10.67 -12.07 5.65
N PHE A 69 -9.38 -12.09 5.30
CA PHE A 69 -8.36 -11.38 6.04
C PHE A 69 -7.57 -10.44 5.13
N SER A 70 -7.36 -9.24 5.61
CA SER A 70 -6.39 -8.28 5.09
C SER A 70 -5.57 -7.73 6.24
N GLY A 71 -4.43 -7.14 5.95
CA GLY A 71 -3.67 -6.45 6.99
C GLY A 71 -2.38 -5.82 6.48
N GLN A 72 -1.78 -5.05 7.39
CA GLN A 72 -0.48 -4.40 7.16
C GLN A 72 0.55 -5.44 6.73
N MET A 73 1.24 -5.16 5.62
CA MET A 73 2.23 -6.04 5.02
C MET A 73 3.55 -6.02 5.78
N HIS A 74 4.43 -6.98 5.50
CA HIS A 74 5.84 -7.00 5.87
C HIS A 74 6.16 -7.16 7.37
N GLY A 75 5.19 -7.07 8.27
CA GLY A 75 5.40 -7.26 9.71
C GLY A 75 5.94 -8.65 10.00
N LEU A 76 6.94 -8.78 10.89
CA LEU A 76 7.55 -10.06 11.23
C LEU A 76 6.98 -10.59 12.55
N VAL A 77 6.21 -11.67 12.48
CA VAL A 77 5.80 -12.48 13.64
C VAL A 77 6.63 -13.76 13.65
N VAL A 78 7.29 -14.05 14.76
CA VAL A 78 8.10 -15.27 14.94
C VAL A 78 7.51 -16.11 16.05
N LEU A 79 7.29 -17.42 15.75
CA LEU A 79 6.69 -18.38 16.66
C LEU A 79 7.68 -19.50 17.02
N GLY A 80 7.57 -19.98 18.27
CA GLY A 80 8.24 -21.18 18.76
C GLY A 80 7.57 -22.48 18.29
N ALA A 81 8.12 -23.62 18.71
CA ALA A 81 7.60 -24.94 18.34
C ALA A 81 6.20 -25.25 18.87
N ASP A 82 5.81 -24.58 19.92
CA ASP A 82 4.47 -24.69 20.54
C ASP A 82 3.47 -23.66 19.98
N GLY A 83 3.87 -22.87 18.97
CA GLY A 83 3.08 -21.79 18.39
C GLY A 83 3.05 -20.50 19.21
N SER A 84 3.81 -20.43 20.33
CA SER A 84 3.91 -19.21 21.13
C SER A 84 4.66 -18.10 20.40
N VAL A 85 4.21 -16.86 20.57
CA VAL A 85 4.91 -15.66 20.05
C VAL A 85 6.19 -15.45 20.84
N LEU A 86 7.34 -15.37 20.16
CA LEU A 86 8.64 -15.26 20.82
C LEU A 86 8.99 -13.82 21.20
N ARG A 87 8.39 -12.84 20.53
CA ARG A 87 8.60 -11.40 20.80
C ARG A 87 7.54 -10.53 20.11
N PRO A 88 7.41 -9.23 20.46
CA PRO A 88 6.62 -8.27 19.70
C PRO A 88 7.04 -8.24 18.24
N ALA A 89 6.07 -8.13 17.33
CA ALA A 89 6.30 -8.08 15.90
C ALA A 89 6.99 -6.78 15.49
N ILE A 90 8.05 -6.88 14.66
CA ILE A 90 8.69 -5.71 14.05
C ILE A 90 7.90 -5.31 12.81
N LEU A 91 7.42 -4.06 12.73
CA LEU A 91 6.46 -3.61 11.74
C LEU A 91 7.10 -3.09 10.44
N TRP A 92 6.27 -2.82 9.44
CA TRP A 92 6.64 -2.33 8.11
C TRP A 92 7.31 -0.94 8.11
N ASN A 93 6.98 -0.10 9.09
CA ASN A 93 7.51 1.27 9.27
C ASN A 93 8.72 1.35 10.19
N ASP A 94 9.27 0.19 10.61
CA ASP A 94 10.51 0.09 11.38
C ASP A 94 11.74 0.34 10.50
N GLN A 95 12.72 1.09 11.00
CA GLN A 95 13.89 1.50 10.25
C GLN A 95 15.21 0.88 10.75
N ARG A 96 15.16 -0.05 11.75
CA ARG A 96 16.37 -0.58 12.39
C ARG A 96 17.25 -1.45 11.51
N THR A 97 16.73 -1.99 10.39
CA THR A 97 17.34 -3.07 9.60
C THR A 97 18.07 -2.58 8.34
N ALA A 98 18.58 -1.34 8.33
CA ALA A 98 19.26 -0.78 7.15
C ALA A 98 20.53 -1.57 6.76
N VAL A 99 21.29 -2.04 7.75
CA VAL A 99 22.50 -2.85 7.53
C VAL A 99 22.15 -4.20 6.92
N GLU A 100 21.09 -4.83 7.43
CA GLU A 100 20.61 -6.14 6.96
C GLU A 100 19.99 -6.06 5.57
N ALA A 101 19.32 -4.96 5.24
CA ALA A 101 18.82 -4.73 3.89
C ALA A 101 19.98 -4.66 2.87
N ALA A 102 21.04 -3.93 3.19
CA ALA A 102 22.25 -3.88 2.36
C ALA A 102 22.95 -5.23 2.25
N GLU A 103 23.03 -6.00 3.36
CA GLU A 103 23.59 -7.36 3.36
C GLU A 103 22.82 -8.29 2.41
N ILE A 104 21.48 -8.22 2.38
CA ILE A 104 20.66 -9.01 1.47
C ILE A 104 21.00 -8.69 0.01
N GLU A 105 21.08 -7.40 -0.33
CA GLU A 105 21.43 -6.96 -1.69
C GLU A 105 22.84 -7.42 -2.11
N GLU A 106 23.79 -7.46 -1.18
CA GLU A 106 25.14 -7.95 -1.43
C GLU A 106 25.18 -9.48 -1.62
N ARG A 107 24.52 -10.24 -0.71
CA ARG A 107 24.56 -11.71 -0.72
C ARG A 107 23.82 -12.34 -1.89
N VAL A 108 22.67 -11.78 -2.28
CA VAL A 108 21.85 -12.27 -3.40
C VAL A 108 22.28 -11.65 -4.73
N GLY A 109 22.81 -10.42 -4.67
CA GLY A 109 23.03 -9.56 -5.83
C GLY A 109 21.78 -8.76 -6.19
N LEU A 110 21.87 -7.43 -6.17
CA LEU A 110 20.72 -6.53 -6.32
C LEU A 110 19.85 -6.85 -7.56
N ALA A 111 20.48 -7.02 -8.73
CA ALA A 111 19.73 -7.29 -9.97
C ALA A 111 18.98 -8.64 -9.89
N ARG A 112 19.60 -9.66 -9.29
CA ARG A 112 18.97 -10.97 -9.13
C ARG A 112 17.84 -10.95 -8.10
N LEU A 113 18.03 -10.22 -7.00
CA LEU A 113 16.98 -10.01 -5.99
C LEU A 113 15.74 -9.36 -6.62
N ILE A 114 15.94 -8.29 -7.39
CA ILE A 114 14.83 -7.60 -8.09
C ILE A 114 14.15 -8.53 -9.10
N GLU A 115 14.92 -9.32 -9.85
CA GLU A 115 14.38 -10.27 -10.82
C GLU A 115 13.46 -11.32 -10.16
N LEU A 116 13.87 -11.85 -8.99
CA LEU A 116 13.11 -12.88 -8.27
C LEU A 116 11.91 -12.29 -7.51
N THR A 117 12.14 -11.20 -6.78
CA THR A 117 11.18 -10.70 -5.78
C THR A 117 10.38 -9.49 -6.26
N GLY A 118 10.71 -8.91 -7.44
CA GLY A 118 10.12 -7.67 -7.92
C GLY A 118 10.54 -6.42 -7.15
N ASN A 119 11.44 -6.55 -6.17
CA ASN A 119 11.80 -5.48 -5.24
C ASN A 119 13.28 -5.54 -4.83
N ARG A 120 13.80 -4.41 -4.38
CA ARG A 120 15.03 -4.36 -3.59
C ARG A 120 14.73 -4.63 -2.12
N ALA A 121 15.74 -4.92 -1.31
CA ALA A 121 15.56 -5.03 0.13
C ALA A 121 15.37 -3.64 0.77
N LEU A 122 14.28 -3.47 1.53
CA LEU A 122 14.00 -2.26 2.28
C LEU A 122 13.87 -2.58 3.77
N THR A 123 14.17 -1.61 4.62
CA THR A 123 14.10 -1.76 6.09
C THR A 123 12.73 -2.28 6.57
N GLY A 124 11.65 -1.84 5.92
CA GLY A 124 10.29 -2.26 6.26
C GLY A 124 9.94 -3.70 5.88
N PHE A 125 10.72 -4.40 5.04
CA PHE A 125 10.39 -5.75 4.59
C PHE A 125 10.78 -6.83 5.61
N THR A 126 10.26 -8.06 5.42
CA THR A 126 10.35 -9.14 6.42
C THR A 126 11.75 -9.72 6.54
N ALA A 127 12.42 -10.02 5.41
CA ALA A 127 13.73 -10.67 5.42
C ALA A 127 14.82 -9.88 6.18
N PRO A 128 14.96 -8.55 6.04
CA PRO A 128 15.92 -7.78 6.83
C PRO A 128 15.71 -7.92 8.34
N LYS A 129 14.46 -8.05 8.80
CA LYS A 129 14.13 -8.21 10.21
C LYS A 129 14.58 -9.58 10.75
N LEU A 130 14.51 -10.64 9.94
CA LEU A 130 15.04 -11.96 10.31
C LEU A 130 16.56 -11.93 10.48
N LEU A 131 17.28 -11.27 9.56
CA LEU A 131 18.72 -11.11 9.67
C LEU A 131 19.10 -10.28 10.89
N TRP A 132 18.30 -9.23 11.19
CA TRP A 132 18.48 -8.43 12.39
C TRP A 132 18.31 -9.27 13.66
N LEU A 133 17.27 -10.12 13.77
CA LEU A 133 17.08 -11.04 14.89
C LEU A 133 18.27 -12.00 15.04
N ARG A 134 18.78 -12.55 13.94
CA ARG A 134 19.95 -13.43 13.96
C ARG A 134 21.18 -12.75 14.56
N ARG A 135 21.38 -11.47 14.25
CA ARG A 135 22.52 -10.68 14.68
C ARG A 135 22.39 -10.18 16.12
N HIS A 136 21.23 -9.67 16.48
CA HIS A 136 21.01 -8.94 17.74
C HIS A 136 20.32 -9.76 18.82
N GLU A 137 19.54 -10.78 18.45
CA GLU A 137 18.80 -11.64 19.36
C GLU A 137 19.05 -13.15 19.05
N PRO A 138 20.30 -13.63 18.98
CA PRO A 138 20.62 -14.98 18.48
C PRO A 138 20.00 -16.10 19.31
N GLY A 139 19.80 -15.89 20.62
CA GLY A 139 19.13 -16.86 21.49
C GLY A 139 17.64 -17.02 21.18
N LEU A 140 16.96 -15.95 20.75
CA LEU A 140 15.59 -15.97 20.29
C LEU A 140 15.52 -16.56 18.88
N TYR A 141 16.42 -16.14 17.98
CA TYR A 141 16.50 -16.62 16.62
C TYR A 141 16.61 -18.16 16.55
N ALA A 142 17.38 -18.79 17.44
CA ALA A 142 17.52 -20.24 17.52
C ALA A 142 16.22 -20.96 17.92
N GLN A 143 15.25 -20.28 18.51
CA GLN A 143 13.95 -20.82 18.92
C GLN A 143 12.88 -20.71 17.84
N ILE A 144 13.10 -19.95 16.77
CA ILE A 144 12.14 -19.77 15.67
C ILE A 144 11.84 -21.10 15.00
N ARG A 145 10.55 -21.38 14.81
CA ARG A 145 10.06 -22.54 14.04
C ARG A 145 9.07 -22.12 12.98
N HIS A 146 8.35 -21.02 13.17
CA HIS A 146 7.40 -20.52 12.17
C HIS A 146 7.48 -19.02 12.07
N ILE A 147 7.22 -18.52 10.86
CA ILE A 147 7.20 -17.10 10.51
C ILE A 147 5.83 -16.80 9.91
N LEU A 148 5.17 -15.77 10.41
CA LEU A 148 3.89 -15.27 9.88
C LEU A 148 3.96 -13.76 9.66
N LEU A 149 3.03 -13.23 8.88
CA LEU A 149 2.76 -11.81 8.80
C LEU A 149 1.55 -11.45 9.69
N PRO A 150 1.27 -10.16 9.95
CA PRO A 150 0.25 -9.77 10.94
C PRO A 150 -1.13 -10.40 10.73
N LYS A 151 -1.68 -10.33 9.51
CA LYS A 151 -3.00 -10.94 9.22
C LYS A 151 -2.98 -12.47 9.28
N ASP A 152 -1.81 -13.08 8.92
CA ASP A 152 -1.69 -14.55 8.95
C ASP A 152 -1.64 -15.06 10.36
N TYR A 153 -1.09 -14.28 11.31
CA TYR A 153 -1.17 -14.58 12.72
C TYR A 153 -2.64 -14.56 13.21
N VAL A 154 -3.41 -13.53 12.84
CA VAL A 154 -4.84 -13.46 13.20
C VAL A 154 -5.62 -14.63 12.56
N ARG A 155 -5.33 -14.95 11.30
CA ARG A 155 -5.91 -16.12 10.62
C ARG A 155 -5.53 -17.42 11.34
N TYR A 156 -4.25 -17.61 11.69
CA TYR A 156 -3.78 -18.78 12.45
C TYR A 156 -4.52 -18.92 13.79
N ARG A 157 -4.72 -17.83 14.52
CA ARG A 157 -5.46 -17.83 15.79
C ARG A 157 -6.92 -18.26 15.62
N LEU A 158 -7.55 -17.91 14.51
CA LEU A 158 -8.93 -18.29 14.22
C LEU A 158 -9.06 -19.73 13.70
N THR A 159 -8.12 -20.20 12.87
CA THR A 159 -8.24 -21.45 12.10
C THR A 159 -7.35 -22.58 12.61
N GLY A 160 -6.28 -22.28 13.32
CA GLY A 160 -5.23 -23.23 13.69
C GLY A 160 -4.25 -23.57 12.55
N GLU A 161 -4.41 -23.00 11.34
CA GLU A 161 -3.63 -23.33 10.16
C GLU A 161 -2.50 -22.32 9.93
N LEU A 162 -1.26 -22.81 9.76
CA LEU A 162 -0.11 -22.02 9.34
C LEU A 162 -0.10 -21.91 7.81
N ALA A 163 -0.56 -20.78 7.28
CA ALA A 163 -0.61 -20.51 5.85
C ALA A 163 -0.47 -19.02 5.56
N ILE A 164 -0.02 -18.68 4.35
CA ILE A 164 0.10 -17.33 3.84
C ILE A 164 -0.39 -17.26 2.39
N ASP A 165 -0.92 -16.13 1.96
CA ASP A 165 -1.23 -15.92 0.57
C ASP A 165 -0.05 -15.35 -0.23
N ALA A 166 -0.03 -15.63 -1.54
CA ALA A 166 1.04 -15.19 -2.44
C ALA A 166 1.17 -13.66 -2.53
N ALA A 167 0.07 -12.91 -2.34
CA ALA A 167 0.11 -11.45 -2.40
C ALA A 167 0.94 -10.87 -1.24
N ASP A 168 0.70 -11.36 -0.01
CA ASP A 168 1.45 -10.89 1.17
C ASP A 168 2.84 -11.52 1.25
N ALA A 169 2.99 -12.81 0.90
CA ALA A 169 4.29 -13.48 0.82
C ALA A 169 5.27 -12.75 -0.10
N SER A 170 4.79 -12.15 -1.19
CA SER A 170 5.59 -11.33 -2.11
C SER A 170 6.31 -10.17 -1.40
N GLY A 171 5.73 -9.62 -0.34
CA GLY A 171 6.29 -8.52 0.44
C GLY A 171 7.38 -8.94 1.43
N THR A 172 7.74 -10.23 1.49
CA THR A 172 8.76 -10.72 2.43
C THR A 172 10.20 -10.55 1.93
N VAL A 173 10.40 -10.39 0.59
CA VAL A 173 11.70 -10.49 -0.10
C VAL A 173 12.32 -11.90 -0.01
N LEU A 174 11.50 -12.91 0.32
CA LEU A 174 11.88 -14.34 0.34
C LEU A 174 11.11 -15.15 -0.72
N PHE A 175 10.26 -14.50 -1.49
CA PHE A 175 9.30 -15.12 -2.40
C PHE A 175 9.68 -14.90 -3.86
N ASP A 176 9.69 -15.96 -4.67
CA ASP A 176 9.76 -15.84 -6.12
C ASP A 176 8.40 -15.40 -6.66
N VAL A 177 8.28 -14.10 -6.90
CA VAL A 177 7.01 -13.47 -7.29
C VAL A 177 6.52 -13.93 -8.66
N ARG A 178 7.45 -14.28 -9.56
CA ARG A 178 7.10 -14.84 -10.88
C ARG A 178 6.47 -16.22 -10.75
N ARG A 179 7.08 -17.09 -9.93
CA ARG A 179 6.65 -18.48 -9.76
C ARG A 179 5.60 -18.66 -8.69
N ARG A 180 5.35 -17.64 -7.87
CA ARG A 180 4.39 -17.63 -6.75
C ARG A 180 4.69 -18.72 -5.71
N VAL A 181 5.96 -18.87 -5.37
CA VAL A 181 6.47 -19.83 -4.37
C VAL A 181 7.64 -19.22 -3.59
N TRP A 182 7.97 -19.77 -2.44
CA TRP A 182 9.16 -19.38 -1.70
C TRP A 182 10.42 -19.56 -2.56
N SER A 183 11.31 -18.58 -2.52
CA SER A 183 12.55 -18.60 -3.29
C SER A 183 13.62 -19.41 -2.55
N GLU A 184 13.84 -20.65 -2.99
CA GLU A 184 14.93 -21.48 -2.46
C GLU A 184 16.29 -20.79 -2.58
N GLU A 185 16.50 -20.08 -3.69
CA GLU A 185 17.75 -19.36 -3.98
C GLU A 185 17.99 -18.22 -2.96
N VAL A 186 16.98 -17.38 -2.69
CA VAL A 186 17.10 -16.29 -1.73
C VAL A 186 17.22 -16.85 -0.30
N CYS A 187 16.40 -17.83 0.07
CA CYS A 187 16.44 -18.43 1.39
C CYS A 187 17.79 -19.08 1.67
N ALA A 188 18.35 -19.84 0.70
CA ALA A 188 19.68 -20.43 0.81
C ALA A 188 20.79 -19.37 0.88
N ALA A 189 20.72 -18.32 0.04
CA ALA A 189 21.67 -17.22 0.09
C ALA A 189 21.69 -16.50 1.46
N LEU A 190 20.56 -16.46 2.17
CA LEU A 190 20.42 -15.80 3.46
C LEU A 190 20.50 -16.73 4.68
N ASP A 191 20.72 -18.05 4.48
CA ASP A 191 20.69 -19.09 5.51
C ASP A 191 19.37 -19.06 6.32
N ILE A 192 18.23 -18.90 5.62
CA ILE A 192 16.89 -18.94 6.22
C ILE A 192 16.27 -20.32 5.93
N PRO A 193 15.93 -21.11 6.97
CA PRO A 193 15.31 -22.42 6.78
C PRO A 193 13.93 -22.31 6.13
N LEU A 194 13.71 -23.04 5.02
CA LEU A 194 12.41 -23.04 4.32
C LEU A 194 11.29 -23.61 5.19
N GLU A 195 11.59 -24.52 6.09
CA GLU A 195 10.62 -25.12 7.04
C GLU A 195 10.05 -24.12 8.07
N TRP A 196 10.61 -22.93 8.18
CA TRP A 196 10.04 -21.86 9.01
C TRP A 196 8.91 -21.11 8.29
N LEU A 197 8.91 -21.19 6.95
CA LEU A 197 7.95 -20.45 6.12
C LEU A 197 6.68 -21.26 5.95
N PRO A 198 5.49 -20.65 6.12
CA PRO A 198 4.21 -21.36 5.99
C PRO A 198 3.95 -21.77 4.53
N GLU A 199 3.05 -22.72 4.33
CA GLU A 199 2.59 -23.06 2.99
C GLU A 199 1.94 -21.84 2.32
N SER A 200 2.34 -21.55 1.08
CA SER A 200 1.81 -20.42 0.31
C SER A 200 0.67 -20.87 -0.60
N HIS A 201 -0.43 -20.11 -0.58
CA HIS A 201 -1.65 -20.35 -1.33
C HIS A 201 -2.04 -19.15 -2.18
N GLU A 202 -2.99 -19.31 -3.08
CA GLU A 202 -3.64 -18.17 -3.71
C GLU A 202 -4.55 -17.45 -2.70
N SER A 203 -4.67 -16.14 -2.84
CA SER A 203 -5.50 -15.32 -1.92
C SER A 203 -6.96 -15.79 -1.86
N THR A 204 -7.48 -16.29 -2.97
CA THR A 204 -8.86 -16.82 -3.07
C THR A 204 -9.02 -18.16 -2.37
N GLU A 205 -7.97 -18.94 -2.15
CA GLU A 205 -8.01 -20.26 -1.51
C GLU A 205 -8.08 -20.13 0.01
N ILE A 206 -7.40 -19.15 0.58
CA ILE A 206 -7.37 -18.93 2.03
C ILE A 206 -8.12 -17.68 2.48
N ALA A 207 -8.76 -16.97 1.55
CA ALA A 207 -9.46 -15.69 1.75
C ALA A 207 -8.58 -14.65 2.45
N GLY A 208 -7.33 -14.48 1.99
CA GLY A 208 -6.38 -13.56 2.57
C GLY A 208 -5.59 -12.78 1.53
N ALA A 209 -5.25 -11.51 1.82
CA ALA A 209 -4.35 -10.70 1.01
C ALA A 209 -3.71 -9.58 1.84
N GLY A 210 -2.50 -9.14 1.48
CA GLY A 210 -1.94 -7.89 1.99
C GLY A 210 -2.86 -6.70 1.69
N ASP A 211 -2.82 -5.66 2.55
CA ASP A 211 -3.76 -4.54 2.52
C ASP A 211 -3.86 -3.83 1.16
N GLN A 212 -2.74 -3.69 0.42
CA GLN A 212 -2.73 -3.03 -0.89
C GLN A 212 -3.50 -3.83 -1.95
N ALA A 213 -3.29 -5.15 -2.00
CA ALA A 213 -3.97 -6.02 -2.94
C ALA A 213 -5.46 -6.19 -2.60
N ALA A 214 -5.79 -6.30 -1.30
CA ALA A 214 -7.17 -6.34 -0.83
C ALA A 214 -7.90 -5.02 -1.11
N ALA A 215 -7.27 -3.86 -0.82
CA ALA A 215 -7.85 -2.55 -1.11
C ALA A 215 -8.10 -2.35 -2.61
N ALA A 216 -7.15 -2.77 -3.45
CA ALA A 216 -7.30 -2.73 -4.90
C ALA A 216 -8.52 -3.56 -5.37
N LEU A 217 -8.66 -4.79 -4.86
CA LEU A 217 -9.83 -5.64 -5.12
C LEU A 217 -11.11 -4.96 -4.64
N GLY A 218 -11.09 -4.37 -3.43
CA GLY A 218 -12.23 -3.66 -2.83
C GLY A 218 -12.72 -2.46 -3.62
N VAL A 219 -11.86 -1.83 -4.43
CA VAL A 219 -12.27 -0.76 -5.37
C VAL A 219 -12.42 -1.27 -6.80
N GLY A 220 -12.36 -2.58 -7.03
CA GLY A 220 -12.66 -3.21 -8.32
C GLY A 220 -11.47 -3.35 -9.26
N ILE A 221 -10.24 -3.33 -8.76
CA ILE A 221 -9.04 -3.62 -9.55
C ILE A 221 -8.73 -5.12 -9.45
N ALA A 222 -9.43 -5.94 -10.21
CA ALA A 222 -9.17 -7.38 -10.32
C ALA A 222 -8.36 -7.73 -11.57
N ARG A 223 -8.41 -6.89 -12.59
CA ARG A 223 -7.75 -7.10 -13.90
C ARG A 223 -7.04 -5.84 -14.39
N PRO A 224 -6.10 -5.99 -15.36
CA PRO A 224 -5.54 -4.85 -16.07
C PRO A 224 -6.64 -3.98 -16.73
N GLY A 225 -6.45 -2.67 -16.73
CA GLY A 225 -7.36 -1.66 -17.26
C GLY A 225 -7.51 -0.50 -16.30
N PRO A 226 -8.33 -0.59 -15.26
CA PRO A 226 -8.40 0.47 -14.24
C PRO A 226 -7.17 0.43 -13.32
N VAL A 227 -6.80 1.61 -12.77
CA VAL A 227 -5.76 1.74 -11.72
C VAL A 227 -6.39 2.23 -10.42
N SER A 228 -5.83 1.82 -9.28
CA SER A 228 -6.18 2.46 -8.00
C SER A 228 -5.29 3.66 -7.77
N VAL A 229 -5.88 4.77 -7.33
CA VAL A 229 -5.20 6.01 -6.96
C VAL A 229 -5.58 6.33 -5.52
N VAL A 230 -4.62 6.29 -4.61
CA VAL A 230 -4.87 6.57 -3.19
C VAL A 230 -4.30 7.94 -2.83
N LEU A 231 -5.15 8.85 -2.38
CA LEU A 231 -4.81 10.17 -1.84
C LEU A 231 -4.91 10.13 -0.30
N GLY A 232 -4.05 9.30 0.32
CA GLY A 232 -3.85 9.23 1.76
C GLY A 232 -2.75 10.20 2.23
N THR A 233 -2.26 10.05 3.46
CA THR A 233 -1.05 10.77 3.92
C THR A 233 0.09 10.61 2.92
N SER A 234 0.35 9.39 2.48
CA SER A 234 1.12 9.04 1.28
C SER A 234 0.21 8.89 0.07
N GLY A 235 0.78 8.90 -1.14
CA GLY A 235 0.05 8.64 -2.39
C GLY A 235 0.48 7.31 -3.00
N VAL A 236 -0.48 6.55 -3.53
CA VAL A 236 -0.20 5.28 -4.22
C VAL A 236 -0.92 5.26 -5.56
N VAL A 237 -0.22 4.86 -6.61
CA VAL A 237 -0.84 4.44 -7.87
C VAL A 237 -0.53 2.96 -8.07
N PHE A 238 -1.57 2.16 -8.17
CA PHE A 238 -1.51 0.70 -8.25
C PHE A 238 -2.15 0.23 -9.56
N ALA A 239 -1.49 -0.68 -10.27
CA ALA A 239 -2.01 -1.29 -11.50
C ALA A 239 -1.91 -2.81 -11.43
N ALA A 240 -2.98 -3.51 -11.79
CA ALA A 240 -2.93 -4.94 -12.06
C ALA A 240 -2.17 -5.21 -13.37
N LEU A 241 -1.37 -6.27 -13.39
CA LEU A 241 -0.54 -6.68 -14.52
C LEU A 241 -0.88 -8.11 -14.95
N PRO A 242 -0.99 -8.39 -16.25
CA PRO A 242 -1.39 -9.71 -16.76
C PRO A 242 -0.25 -10.74 -16.70
N ALA A 243 0.97 -10.30 -16.46
CA ALA A 243 2.16 -11.14 -16.38
C ALA A 243 3.19 -10.48 -15.44
N TYR A 244 4.07 -11.32 -14.87
CA TYR A 244 5.17 -10.82 -14.08
C TYR A 244 6.10 -9.95 -14.93
N THR A 245 6.34 -8.77 -14.45
CA THR A 245 7.40 -7.87 -14.91
C THR A 245 7.96 -7.13 -13.71
N HIS A 246 9.13 -6.51 -13.83
CA HIS A 246 9.72 -5.72 -12.75
C HIS A 246 10.44 -4.49 -13.33
N ASP A 247 10.57 -3.45 -12.53
CA ASP A 247 11.42 -2.31 -12.84
C ASP A 247 12.87 -2.64 -12.45
N PRO A 248 13.82 -2.70 -13.41
CA PRO A 248 15.21 -3.03 -13.09
C PRO A 248 15.89 -2.07 -12.09
N GLN A 249 15.33 -0.86 -11.92
CA GLN A 249 15.80 0.13 -10.95
C GLN A 249 15.05 0.07 -9.62
N ALA A 250 14.05 -0.82 -9.51
CA ALA A 250 13.17 -0.97 -8.33
C ALA A 250 12.56 0.34 -7.83
N ARG A 251 12.16 1.23 -8.76
CA ARG A 251 11.42 2.46 -8.47
C ARG A 251 9.95 2.19 -8.16
N LEU A 252 9.43 1.04 -8.64
CA LEU A 252 8.11 0.51 -8.35
C LEU A 252 8.22 -0.74 -7.50
N HIS A 253 7.22 -0.99 -6.68
CA HIS A 253 7.03 -2.29 -6.02
C HIS A 253 6.23 -3.21 -6.93
N VAL A 254 6.65 -4.48 -7.02
CA VAL A 254 5.95 -5.52 -7.79
C VAL A 254 5.69 -6.72 -6.90
N PHE A 255 4.44 -7.16 -6.85
CA PHE A 255 3.97 -8.27 -6.02
C PHE A 255 2.96 -9.14 -6.77
N CYS A 256 2.64 -10.31 -6.23
CA CYS A 256 1.46 -11.06 -6.64
C CYS A 256 0.19 -10.28 -6.27
N HIS A 257 -0.81 -10.29 -7.14
CA HIS A 257 -2.12 -9.74 -6.82
C HIS A 257 -2.95 -10.75 -6.00
N ALA A 258 -4.01 -10.28 -5.33
CA ALA A 258 -5.01 -11.13 -4.67
C ALA A 258 -5.85 -11.99 -5.65
N VAL A 259 -5.69 -11.78 -6.94
CA VAL A 259 -6.33 -12.58 -8.00
C VAL A 259 -5.31 -13.57 -8.55
N PRO A 260 -5.65 -14.88 -8.66
CA PRO A 260 -4.76 -15.90 -9.19
C PRO A 260 -4.19 -15.53 -10.57
N ASN A 261 -2.92 -15.92 -10.81
CA ASN A 261 -2.21 -15.65 -12.06
C ASN A 261 -2.17 -14.17 -12.49
N THR A 262 -2.30 -13.27 -11.53
CA THR A 262 -2.24 -11.82 -11.73
C THR A 262 -1.16 -11.24 -10.83
N TRP A 263 -0.47 -10.23 -11.31
CA TRP A 263 0.51 -9.46 -10.55
C TRP A 263 0.05 -8.01 -10.43
N HIS A 264 0.70 -7.25 -9.60
CA HIS A 264 0.50 -5.81 -9.57
C HIS A 264 1.82 -5.08 -9.42
N ALA A 265 1.85 -3.88 -9.91
CA ALA A 265 2.91 -2.93 -9.61
C ALA A 265 2.31 -1.68 -8.98
N MET A 266 3.06 -1.05 -8.08
CA MET A 266 2.64 0.21 -7.47
C MET A 266 3.81 1.18 -7.28
N GLY A 267 3.52 2.45 -7.55
CA GLY A 267 4.38 3.57 -7.17
C GLY A 267 3.86 4.21 -5.89
N VAL A 268 4.77 4.56 -5.00
CA VAL A 268 4.46 5.12 -3.68
C VAL A 268 5.18 6.43 -3.50
N MET A 269 4.45 7.55 -3.39
CA MET A 269 4.98 8.83 -2.95
C MET A 269 4.74 9.03 -1.45
N LEU A 270 5.71 9.61 -0.74
CA LEU A 270 5.67 9.66 0.72
C LEU A 270 4.79 10.78 1.28
N SER A 271 4.48 11.81 0.51
CA SER A 271 3.74 12.98 1.00
C SER A 271 2.68 13.46 0.00
N ALA A 272 1.47 12.89 0.07
CA ALA A 272 0.30 13.29 -0.72
C ALA A 272 -0.63 14.19 0.10
N ALA A 273 -1.71 13.67 0.69
CA ALA A 273 -2.55 14.48 1.58
C ALA A 273 -1.79 14.93 2.85
N GLY A 274 -0.62 14.31 3.15
CA GLY A 274 0.33 14.83 4.13
C GLY A 274 0.83 16.23 3.78
N SER A 275 1.10 16.51 2.50
CA SER A 275 1.46 17.87 2.03
C SER A 275 0.32 18.87 2.24
N ALA A 276 -0.92 18.44 1.98
CA ALA A 276 -2.09 19.28 2.22
C ALA A 276 -2.31 19.56 3.73
N ALA A 277 -2.14 18.56 4.57
CA ALA A 277 -2.23 18.71 6.02
C ALA A 277 -1.16 19.68 6.57
N TRP A 278 0.08 19.53 6.09
CA TRP A 278 1.18 20.42 6.44
C TRP A 278 0.90 21.87 6.01
N LEU A 279 0.56 22.09 4.73
CA LEU A 279 0.37 23.44 4.20
C LEU A 279 -0.84 24.14 4.83
N ARG A 280 -1.94 23.40 5.11
CA ARG A 280 -3.06 23.92 5.90
C ARG A 280 -2.62 24.45 7.26
N GLY A 281 -1.76 23.70 7.95
CA GLY A 281 -1.20 24.13 9.23
C GLY A 281 -0.39 25.43 9.12
N VAL A 282 0.42 25.55 8.06
CA VAL A 282 1.22 26.75 7.78
C VAL A 282 0.33 27.96 7.44
N LEU A 283 -0.70 27.76 6.61
CA LEU A 283 -1.59 28.85 6.14
C LEU A 283 -2.68 29.20 7.15
N GLY A 284 -2.94 28.37 8.16
CA GLY A 284 -3.91 28.62 9.22
C GLY A 284 -5.36 28.71 8.75
N ALA A 285 -5.73 27.94 7.68
CA ALA A 285 -7.04 28.01 7.05
C ALA A 285 -7.70 26.64 6.87
N GLY A 286 -9.00 26.61 6.68
CA GLY A 286 -9.78 25.40 6.43
C GLY A 286 -9.66 24.89 4.99
N LEU A 287 -9.93 23.59 4.79
CA LEU A 287 -9.88 22.96 3.45
C LEU A 287 -10.79 23.69 2.44
N ALA A 288 -12.06 23.88 2.78
CA ALA A 288 -13.03 24.51 1.89
C ALA A 288 -12.68 25.97 1.54
N GLU A 289 -12.08 26.70 2.49
CA GLU A 289 -11.62 28.08 2.27
C GLU A 289 -10.45 28.11 1.28
N LEU A 290 -9.45 27.25 1.49
CA LEU A 290 -8.28 27.17 0.62
C LEU A 290 -8.63 26.66 -0.78
N ASP A 291 -9.54 25.69 -0.89
CA ASP A 291 -10.03 25.21 -2.18
C ASP A 291 -10.74 26.33 -2.97
N ALA A 292 -11.60 27.12 -2.30
CA ALA A 292 -12.30 28.24 -2.93
C ALA A 292 -11.32 29.35 -3.41
N GLU A 293 -10.27 29.65 -2.64
CA GLU A 293 -9.23 30.60 -3.06
C GLU A 293 -8.40 30.06 -4.22
N ALA A 294 -8.08 28.77 -4.21
CA ALA A 294 -7.33 28.10 -5.27
C ALA A 294 -8.11 28.00 -6.58
N GLU A 295 -9.44 27.93 -6.54
CA GLU A 295 -10.30 27.97 -7.74
C GLU A 295 -10.19 29.30 -8.50
N GLY A 296 -9.79 30.39 -7.83
CA GLY A 296 -9.52 31.68 -8.44
C GLY A 296 -8.25 31.72 -9.30
N TRP A 297 -7.41 30.70 -9.25
CA TRP A 297 -6.19 30.60 -10.03
C TRP A 297 -6.37 29.64 -11.21
N GLU A 298 -5.83 30.02 -12.38
CA GLU A 298 -5.81 29.17 -13.56
C GLU A 298 -4.86 27.95 -13.36
N PRO A 299 -5.08 26.83 -14.09
CA PRO A 299 -4.20 25.67 -14.09
C PRO A 299 -2.73 26.05 -14.38
N GLY A 300 -1.81 25.51 -13.58
CA GLY A 300 -0.38 25.79 -13.67
C GLY A 300 0.05 27.06 -12.91
N THR A 301 -0.88 27.77 -12.27
CA THR A 301 -0.67 28.79 -11.23
C THR A 301 0.40 29.81 -11.63
N GLU A 302 0.31 30.38 -12.86
CA GLU A 302 1.28 31.31 -13.45
C GLU A 302 2.75 30.81 -13.37
N GLY A 303 2.91 29.48 -13.33
CA GLY A 303 4.23 28.84 -13.32
C GLY A 303 4.80 28.53 -11.96
N LEU A 304 4.06 28.76 -10.87
CA LEU A 304 4.40 28.28 -9.54
C LEU A 304 4.32 26.74 -9.51
N LEU A 305 5.35 26.10 -8.98
CA LEU A 305 5.42 24.65 -8.83
C LEU A 305 5.74 24.29 -7.38
N PHE A 306 5.23 23.14 -6.94
CA PHE A 306 5.54 22.55 -5.64
C PHE A 306 6.14 21.15 -5.82
N ALA A 307 7.28 20.90 -5.18
CA ALA A 307 7.90 19.58 -5.06
C ALA A 307 7.43 18.94 -3.73
N PRO A 308 6.68 17.82 -3.73
CA PRO A 308 6.03 17.27 -2.53
C PRO A 308 6.95 16.41 -1.64
N TYR A 309 8.27 16.60 -1.65
CA TYR A 309 9.25 15.74 -1.00
C TYR A 309 9.45 16.05 0.49
N LEU A 310 8.37 16.33 1.24
CA LEU A 310 8.44 16.78 2.64
C LEU A 310 9.02 15.73 3.61
N ALA A 311 8.94 14.45 3.26
CA ALA A 311 9.39 13.32 4.09
C ALA A 311 10.43 12.44 3.34
N GLY A 312 11.22 13.04 2.46
CA GLY A 312 11.95 12.28 1.45
C GLY A 312 11.04 11.81 0.34
N GLU A 313 11.51 10.93 -0.52
CA GLU A 313 10.68 10.31 -1.57
C GLU A 313 11.07 8.83 -1.79
N ARG A 314 10.12 8.07 -2.38
CA ARG A 314 10.31 6.67 -2.76
C ARG A 314 10.17 6.47 -4.27
N THR A 315 9.05 6.83 -4.86
CA THR A 315 8.79 6.76 -6.30
C THR A 315 8.63 8.16 -6.88
N PRO A 316 9.36 8.54 -7.93
CA PRO A 316 10.33 7.77 -8.72
C PRO A 316 11.77 7.84 -8.19
N HIS A 317 12.01 8.59 -7.12
CA HIS A 317 13.32 8.90 -6.57
C HIS A 317 13.48 8.29 -5.19
N PRO A 318 14.15 7.12 -5.03
CA PRO A 318 14.36 6.51 -3.71
C PRO A 318 15.42 7.30 -2.92
N ASP A 319 15.02 8.46 -2.44
CA ASP A 319 15.88 9.44 -1.76
C ASP A 319 15.24 9.91 -0.44
N PRO A 320 15.71 9.41 0.72
CA PRO A 320 15.21 9.82 2.02
C PRO A 320 15.59 11.27 2.38
N ASP A 321 16.57 11.84 1.71
CA ASP A 321 17.08 13.19 1.96
C ASP A 321 16.47 14.25 1.04
N ALA A 322 15.64 13.86 0.07
CA ALA A 322 14.86 14.80 -0.73
C ALA A 322 14.01 15.72 0.16
N ARG A 323 13.90 16.99 -0.21
CA ARG A 323 13.10 17.98 0.53
C ARG A 323 12.16 18.73 -0.37
N GLY A 324 10.98 19.09 0.16
CA GLY A 324 9.95 19.84 -0.53
C GLY A 324 10.37 21.28 -0.81
N ALA A 325 9.86 21.85 -1.91
CA ALA A 325 10.13 23.23 -2.28
C ALA A 325 8.98 23.83 -3.10
N PHE A 326 8.79 25.16 -2.96
CA PHE A 326 8.06 25.97 -3.92
C PHE A 326 9.06 26.67 -4.85
N THR A 327 8.80 26.67 -6.14
CA THR A 327 9.64 27.34 -7.15
C THR A 327 8.79 28.19 -8.09
N GLY A 328 9.32 29.32 -8.53
CA GLY A 328 8.60 30.25 -9.42
C GLY A 328 7.70 31.26 -8.70
N LEU A 329 7.93 31.51 -7.39
CA LEU A 329 7.19 32.52 -6.63
C LEU A 329 7.34 33.92 -7.22
N SER A 330 6.25 34.66 -7.24
CA SER A 330 6.19 36.09 -7.55
C SER A 330 5.37 36.83 -6.49
N ALA A 331 5.43 38.16 -6.47
CA ALA A 331 4.65 38.97 -5.55
C ALA A 331 3.11 38.90 -5.79
N ARG A 332 2.68 38.27 -6.87
CA ARG A 332 1.26 38.07 -7.20
C ARG A 332 0.66 36.85 -6.47
N HIS A 333 1.49 35.87 -6.14
CA HIS A 333 1.02 34.61 -5.56
C HIS A 333 0.62 34.81 -4.11
N ASP A 334 -0.65 34.53 -3.84
CA ASP A 334 -1.25 34.52 -2.53
C ASP A 334 -1.35 33.08 -1.98
N ARG A 335 -2.05 32.89 -0.86
CA ARG A 335 -2.22 31.54 -0.26
C ARG A 335 -3.04 30.59 -1.12
N GLY A 336 -4.00 31.10 -1.94
CA GLY A 336 -4.75 30.30 -2.91
C GLY A 336 -3.82 29.74 -4.01
N ALA A 337 -2.87 30.55 -4.49
CA ALA A 337 -1.84 30.09 -5.43
C ALA A 337 -0.95 29.00 -4.82
N LEU A 338 -0.50 29.18 -3.59
CA LEU A 338 0.32 28.16 -2.90
C LEU A 338 -0.46 26.85 -2.72
N TRP A 339 -1.74 26.95 -2.35
CA TRP A 339 -2.60 25.79 -2.20
C TRP A 339 -2.80 25.04 -3.50
N ARG A 340 -3.15 25.77 -4.59
CA ARG A 340 -3.30 25.15 -5.91
C ARG A 340 -2.01 24.50 -6.41
N ALA A 341 -0.89 25.19 -6.32
CA ALA A 341 0.41 24.63 -6.72
C ALA A 341 0.77 23.37 -5.93
N MET A 342 0.40 23.29 -4.64
CA MET A 342 0.58 22.08 -3.82
C MET A 342 -0.32 20.93 -4.33
N LEU A 343 -1.60 21.17 -4.61
CA LEU A 343 -2.51 20.16 -5.17
C LEU A 343 -2.00 19.62 -6.51
N GLU A 344 -1.54 20.52 -7.40
CA GLU A 344 -0.95 20.18 -8.69
C GLU A 344 0.37 19.41 -8.54
N GLY A 345 1.26 19.82 -7.63
CA GLY A 345 2.54 19.18 -7.38
C GLY A 345 2.39 17.74 -6.88
N VAL A 346 1.44 17.49 -5.98
CA VAL A 346 1.11 16.12 -5.54
C VAL A 346 0.55 15.30 -6.71
N ALA A 347 -0.34 15.87 -7.52
CA ALA A 347 -0.89 15.20 -8.69
C ALA A 347 0.23 14.83 -9.71
N PHE A 348 1.24 15.70 -9.90
CA PHE A 348 2.41 15.39 -10.73
C PHE A 348 3.24 14.23 -10.17
N GLY A 349 3.42 14.12 -8.85
CA GLY A 349 4.06 12.97 -8.22
C GLY A 349 3.30 11.65 -8.44
N LEU A 350 1.95 11.69 -8.41
CA LEU A 350 1.13 10.55 -8.79
C LEU A 350 1.29 10.21 -10.28
N ARG A 351 1.42 11.21 -11.16
CA ARG A 351 1.69 11.00 -12.59
C ARG A 351 3.06 10.36 -12.82
N ASP A 352 4.10 10.69 -12.07
CA ASP A 352 5.39 9.99 -12.13
C ASP A 352 5.21 8.49 -11.89
N SER A 353 4.43 8.12 -10.88
CA SER A 353 4.10 6.71 -10.60
C SER A 353 3.33 6.06 -11.76
N LEU A 354 2.35 6.77 -12.33
CA LEU A 354 1.55 6.28 -13.46
C LEU A 354 2.39 6.08 -14.73
N GLU A 355 3.31 6.99 -15.03
CA GLU A 355 4.20 6.86 -16.20
C GLU A 355 5.13 5.64 -16.04
N LEU A 356 5.68 5.40 -14.86
CA LEU A 356 6.48 4.20 -14.59
C LEU A 356 5.65 2.91 -14.75
N LEU A 357 4.40 2.91 -14.32
CA LEU A 357 3.49 1.77 -14.57
C LEU A 357 3.23 1.56 -16.06
N ARG A 358 3.10 2.65 -16.84
CA ARG A 358 2.99 2.58 -18.31
C ARG A 358 4.25 2.02 -18.96
N GLU A 359 5.44 2.38 -18.45
CA GLU A 359 6.73 1.81 -18.89
C GLU A 359 6.76 0.28 -18.65
N LEU A 360 6.20 -0.21 -17.53
CA LEU A 360 6.05 -1.64 -17.25
C LEU A 360 4.96 -2.34 -18.08
N GLY A 361 4.24 -1.62 -18.94
CA GLY A 361 3.23 -2.18 -19.81
C GLY A 361 1.79 -2.03 -19.35
N ALA A 362 1.52 -1.37 -18.22
CA ALA A 362 0.16 -1.03 -17.84
C ALA A 362 -0.49 -0.12 -18.90
N ARG A 363 -1.79 -0.32 -19.13
CA ARG A 363 -2.58 0.49 -20.07
C ARG A 363 -3.84 0.97 -19.36
N PRO A 364 -3.69 1.99 -18.47
CA PRO A 364 -4.80 2.47 -17.68
C PRO A 364 -5.87 3.17 -18.52
N GLU A 365 -7.12 2.81 -18.29
CA GLU A 365 -8.30 3.36 -18.95
C GLU A 365 -9.09 4.30 -18.03
N SER A 366 -9.00 4.08 -16.72
CA SER A 366 -9.60 4.91 -15.66
C SER A 366 -8.85 4.74 -14.35
N GLY A 367 -9.09 5.65 -13.40
CA GLY A 367 -8.56 5.57 -12.05
C GLY A 367 -9.69 5.41 -11.03
N ARG A 368 -9.57 4.46 -10.09
CA ARG A 368 -10.41 4.34 -8.89
C ARG A 368 -9.75 5.12 -7.77
N ILE A 369 -10.31 6.28 -7.41
CA ILE A 369 -9.70 7.17 -6.43
C ILE A 369 -10.31 7.03 -5.05
N SER A 370 -9.45 7.01 -4.02
CA SER A 370 -9.83 6.88 -2.62
C SER A 370 -8.90 7.70 -1.70
N GLY A 371 -9.18 7.68 -0.40
CA GLY A 371 -8.40 8.38 0.62
C GLY A 371 -8.93 9.76 0.98
N GLY A 372 -8.35 10.36 2.01
CA GLY A 372 -8.83 11.62 2.58
C GLY A 372 -8.79 12.82 1.62
N GLY A 373 -7.83 12.84 0.69
CA GLY A 373 -7.72 13.88 -0.34
C GLY A 373 -8.86 13.85 -1.37
N ALA A 374 -9.52 12.72 -1.57
CA ALA A 374 -10.67 12.58 -2.46
C ALA A 374 -11.94 13.34 -1.98
N ARG A 375 -11.87 13.99 -0.83
CA ARG A 375 -12.93 14.90 -0.34
C ARG A 375 -12.91 16.28 -0.98
N SER A 376 -11.78 16.70 -1.56
CA SER A 376 -11.65 17.97 -2.28
C SER A 376 -12.08 17.79 -3.74
N GLU A 377 -13.14 18.48 -4.13
CA GLU A 377 -13.64 18.48 -5.52
C GLU A 377 -12.62 19.06 -6.49
N LEU A 378 -11.99 20.15 -6.11
CA LEU A 378 -10.93 20.78 -6.91
C LEU A 378 -9.78 19.79 -7.13
N TRP A 379 -9.37 19.09 -6.06
CA TRP A 379 -8.25 18.15 -6.18
C TRP A 379 -8.58 16.94 -7.06
N LEU A 380 -9.81 16.41 -6.97
CA LEU A 380 -10.27 15.35 -7.88
C LEU A 380 -10.16 15.77 -9.35
N ARG A 381 -10.59 16.96 -9.70
CA ARG A 381 -10.51 17.51 -11.07
C ARG A 381 -9.07 17.73 -11.50
N ILE A 382 -8.19 18.24 -10.61
CA ILE A 382 -6.75 18.38 -10.86
C ILE A 382 -6.11 17.01 -11.12
N VAL A 383 -6.34 16.01 -10.25
CA VAL A 383 -5.74 14.69 -10.39
C VAL A 383 -6.22 14.01 -11.68
N ALA A 384 -7.53 14.05 -12.00
CA ALA A 384 -8.05 13.52 -13.25
C ALA A 384 -7.34 14.12 -14.46
N SER A 385 -7.20 15.45 -14.47
CA SER A 385 -6.57 16.21 -15.56
C SER A 385 -5.07 15.94 -15.68
N VAL A 386 -4.35 15.91 -14.55
CA VAL A 386 -2.90 15.62 -14.53
C VAL A 386 -2.60 14.19 -14.96
N LEU A 387 -3.38 13.21 -14.53
CA LEU A 387 -3.21 11.80 -14.93
C LEU A 387 -3.70 11.55 -16.37
N GLY A 388 -4.53 12.45 -16.92
CA GLY A 388 -5.18 12.25 -18.22
C GLY A 388 -6.13 11.06 -18.21
N LEU A 389 -6.75 10.76 -17.07
CA LEU A 389 -7.63 9.62 -16.86
C LEU A 389 -8.93 10.05 -16.18
N PRO A 390 -10.09 9.54 -16.60
CA PRO A 390 -11.30 9.69 -15.82
C PRO A 390 -11.11 8.99 -14.46
N LEU A 391 -11.53 9.67 -13.38
CA LEU A 391 -11.49 9.14 -12.03
C LEU A 391 -12.88 8.70 -11.58
N GLU A 392 -12.95 7.58 -10.88
CA GLU A 392 -14.18 7.01 -10.37
C GLU A 392 -14.09 6.85 -8.84
N LEU A 393 -15.13 7.30 -8.15
CA LEU A 393 -15.34 7.07 -6.73
C LEU A 393 -16.29 5.87 -6.58
N THR A 394 -15.93 4.92 -5.74
CA THR A 394 -16.78 3.75 -5.42
C THR A 394 -17.81 4.08 -4.34
N GLU A 395 -18.89 3.30 -4.25
CA GLU A 395 -19.88 3.44 -3.17
C GLU A 395 -19.30 3.02 -1.82
N SER A 396 -18.50 1.94 -1.78
CA SER A 396 -17.85 1.49 -0.54
C SER A 396 -16.56 2.26 -0.31
N GLU A 397 -16.40 2.77 0.90
CA GLU A 397 -15.18 3.42 1.42
C GLU A 397 -14.38 2.48 2.35
N GLU A 398 -14.79 1.20 2.45
CA GLU A 398 -14.25 0.24 3.43
C GLU A 398 -12.91 -0.39 3.01
N GLY A 399 -12.42 -0.08 1.81
CA GLY A 399 -11.06 -0.39 1.35
C GLY A 399 -10.68 -1.86 1.45
N SER A 400 -9.61 -2.14 2.20
CA SER A 400 -9.03 -3.48 2.35
C SER A 400 -9.93 -4.48 3.06
N ALA A 401 -10.70 -4.04 4.07
CA ALA A 401 -11.68 -4.90 4.73
C ALA A 401 -12.80 -5.35 3.76
N PHE A 402 -13.25 -4.46 2.87
CA PHE A 402 -14.23 -4.83 1.83
C PHE A 402 -13.64 -5.85 0.85
N GLY A 403 -12.40 -5.64 0.38
CA GLY A 403 -11.71 -6.62 -0.46
C GLY A 403 -11.52 -7.98 0.21
N ALA A 404 -11.23 -8.01 1.51
CA ALA A 404 -11.17 -9.25 2.30
C ALA A 404 -12.54 -9.96 2.35
N ALA A 405 -13.65 -9.23 2.50
CA ALA A 405 -14.99 -9.80 2.45
C ALA A 405 -15.33 -10.40 1.06
N LEU A 406 -14.86 -9.76 -0.03
CA LEU A 406 -14.97 -10.33 -1.38
C LEU A 406 -14.23 -11.66 -1.50
N LEU A 407 -12.99 -11.74 -0.97
CA LEU A 407 -12.20 -12.98 -0.94
C LEU A 407 -12.90 -14.07 -0.10
N ALA A 408 -13.54 -13.71 1.03
CA ALA A 408 -14.35 -14.63 1.82
C ALA A 408 -15.50 -15.21 0.99
N GLY A 409 -16.15 -14.38 0.20
CA GLY A 409 -17.25 -14.82 -0.70
C GLY A 409 -16.78 -15.74 -1.82
N VAL A 410 -15.61 -15.51 -2.39
CA VAL A 410 -15.01 -16.39 -3.41
C VAL A 410 -14.69 -17.75 -2.78
N ARG A 411 -13.98 -17.78 -1.65
CA ARG A 411 -13.65 -19.03 -0.93
C ARG A 411 -14.89 -19.82 -0.53
N ALA A 412 -15.95 -19.14 -0.11
CA ALA A 412 -17.21 -19.76 0.29
C ALA A 412 -18.10 -20.20 -0.89
N GLY A 413 -17.69 -19.94 -2.15
CA GLY A 413 -18.46 -20.28 -3.33
C GLY A 413 -19.71 -19.42 -3.55
N VAL A 414 -19.82 -18.26 -2.89
CA VAL A 414 -20.86 -17.25 -3.13
C VAL A 414 -20.61 -16.53 -4.45
N PHE A 415 -19.34 -16.28 -4.74
CA PHE A 415 -18.86 -15.77 -6.01
C PHE A 415 -18.05 -16.85 -6.73
N ALA A 416 -18.17 -16.89 -8.06
CA ALA A 416 -17.44 -17.85 -8.88
C ALA A 416 -15.92 -17.59 -8.86
N ASP A 417 -15.54 -16.34 -8.87
CA ASP A 417 -14.16 -15.83 -8.81
C ASP A 417 -14.12 -14.36 -8.35
N ALA A 418 -12.95 -13.77 -8.36
CA ALA A 418 -12.76 -12.37 -7.96
C ALA A 418 -13.44 -11.37 -8.94
N ASP A 419 -13.55 -11.71 -10.21
CA ASP A 419 -14.22 -10.87 -11.20
C ASP A 419 -15.74 -10.85 -10.99
N ASP A 420 -16.34 -12.01 -10.71
CA ASP A 420 -17.77 -12.09 -10.34
C ASP A 420 -18.05 -11.31 -9.06
N ALA A 421 -17.16 -11.43 -8.05
CA ALA A 421 -17.27 -10.66 -6.82
C ALA A 421 -17.23 -9.15 -7.08
N VAL A 422 -16.27 -8.68 -7.87
CA VAL A 422 -16.15 -7.26 -8.24
C VAL A 422 -17.36 -6.79 -9.05
N ALA A 423 -17.78 -7.56 -10.06
CA ALA A 423 -18.91 -7.18 -10.92
C ALA A 423 -20.23 -7.06 -10.13
N ARG A 424 -20.42 -7.88 -9.11
CA ARG A 424 -21.62 -7.87 -8.26
C ARG A 424 -21.58 -6.82 -7.16
N CYS A 425 -20.41 -6.58 -6.58
CA CYS A 425 -20.32 -5.84 -5.32
C CYS A 425 -19.73 -4.43 -5.45
N VAL A 426 -18.89 -4.16 -6.47
CA VAL A 426 -18.24 -2.84 -6.60
C VAL A 426 -18.99 -1.97 -7.58
N ARG A 427 -19.54 -0.87 -7.08
CA ARG A 427 -20.30 0.10 -7.87
C ARG A 427 -19.63 1.45 -7.87
N THR A 428 -19.62 2.11 -9.03
CA THR A 428 -19.18 3.50 -9.17
C THR A 428 -20.31 4.45 -8.75
N ARG A 429 -20.02 5.28 -7.74
CA ARG A 429 -20.91 6.34 -7.28
C ARG A 429 -20.83 7.57 -8.16
N ARG A 430 -19.63 7.90 -8.64
CA ARG A 430 -19.35 9.14 -9.36
C ARG A 430 -18.12 8.98 -10.26
N ARG A 431 -18.14 9.72 -11.38
CA ARG A 431 -17.04 9.80 -12.34
C ARG A 431 -16.68 11.26 -12.60
N ILE A 432 -15.38 11.55 -12.65
CA ILE A 432 -14.80 12.87 -12.89
C ILE A 432 -13.94 12.76 -14.14
N GLU A 433 -14.22 13.58 -15.15
CA GLU A 433 -13.47 13.61 -16.39
C GLU A 433 -12.29 14.60 -16.30
N PRO A 434 -11.18 14.35 -17.05
CA PRO A 434 -10.11 15.35 -17.23
C PRO A 434 -10.67 16.64 -17.88
N GLU A 435 -10.27 17.81 -17.35
CA GLU A 435 -10.77 19.10 -17.84
C GLU A 435 -9.65 19.99 -18.37
N TRP A 436 -8.43 19.83 -17.87
CA TRP A 436 -7.30 20.73 -18.13
C TRP A 436 -6.11 19.98 -18.71
N ASP A 437 -5.29 20.72 -19.49
CA ASP A 437 -4.01 20.22 -19.96
C ASP A 437 -2.89 20.66 -19.00
N TYR A 438 -2.18 19.66 -18.47
CA TYR A 438 -1.06 19.85 -17.54
C TYR A 438 0.29 19.38 -18.10
N ASP A 439 0.41 19.02 -19.38
CA ASP A 439 1.62 18.42 -19.94
C ASP A 439 2.83 19.34 -19.83
N ALA A 440 2.65 20.64 -20.14
CA ALA A 440 3.70 21.63 -20.00
C ALA A 440 4.14 21.83 -18.53
N GLY A 441 3.18 21.84 -17.60
CA GLY A 441 3.43 21.90 -16.15
C GLY A 441 4.19 20.70 -15.66
N TYR A 442 3.78 19.51 -16.04
CA TYR A 442 4.43 18.26 -15.70
C TYR A 442 5.86 18.16 -16.25
N ALA A 443 6.08 18.57 -17.51
CA ALA A 443 7.42 18.60 -18.10
C ALA A 443 8.39 19.54 -17.34
N ARG A 444 7.88 20.60 -16.72
CA ARG A 444 8.66 21.50 -15.84
C ARG A 444 8.87 20.86 -14.46
N PHE A 445 7.83 20.25 -13.88
CA PHE A 445 7.90 19.56 -12.59
C PHE A 445 9.00 18.50 -12.57
N ARG A 446 9.12 17.67 -13.60
CA ARG A 446 10.16 16.63 -13.71
C ARG A 446 11.60 17.16 -13.64
N LYS A 447 11.82 18.45 -13.84
CA LYS A 447 13.14 19.10 -13.70
C LYS A 447 13.45 19.53 -12.26
N LEU A 448 12.46 19.49 -11.35
CA LEU A 448 12.64 19.96 -9.97
C LEU A 448 13.57 19.06 -9.17
N TYR A 449 13.35 17.74 -9.18
CA TYR A 449 14.16 16.85 -8.37
C TYR A 449 15.67 16.95 -8.69
N PRO A 450 16.15 16.87 -9.97
CA PRO A 450 17.56 17.04 -10.26
C PRO A 450 18.13 18.40 -9.84
N ALA A 451 17.32 19.47 -9.90
CA ALA A 451 17.75 20.80 -9.49
C ALA A 451 17.82 20.94 -7.96
N LEU A 452 16.84 20.38 -7.25
CA LEU A 452 16.76 20.46 -5.78
C LEU A 452 17.79 19.55 -5.11
N SER A 453 18.01 18.34 -5.60
CA SER A 453 19.03 17.42 -5.06
C SER A 453 20.42 17.99 -5.14
N ALA A 454 20.73 18.77 -6.18
CA ALA A 454 22.02 19.46 -6.33
C ALA A 454 22.23 20.58 -5.26
N VAL A 455 21.16 21.09 -4.65
CA VAL A 455 21.20 22.17 -3.66
C VAL A 455 21.03 21.64 -2.24
N ALA A 456 20.27 20.55 -2.07
CA ALA A 456 19.94 19.98 -0.77
C ALA A 456 21.01 19.02 -0.21
N SER A 457 21.97 18.59 -1.03
CA SER A 457 23.12 17.79 -0.54
C SER A 457 24.00 18.67 0.36
N PRO A 458 24.24 18.26 1.63
CA PRO A 458 25.08 19.02 2.57
C PRO A 458 26.55 19.08 2.12
#